data_f38a626c9873f939ae446ae900bd9315
#
_entry.id   f38a626c9873f939ae446ae900bd9315
#
_cell.length_a   1.000
_cell.length_b   1.000
_cell.length_c   1.000
_cell.angle_alpha   90.00
_cell.angle_beta   90.00
_cell.angle_gamma   90.00
#
_symmetry.space_group_name_H-M   'P 1'
#
loop_
_entity.id
_entity.type
_entity.pdbx_description
1 polymer ?
#
loop_
_entity_poly.entity_id
_entity_poly.type
_entity_poly.pdbx_seq_one_letter_code
_entity_poly.pdbx_strand_id
1 'polypeptide(L)'
;MLASVLVMTTNHITSLHIRSVPVLDQDEALDFYTTHLGFEVRDDIDLGFMRWLTVGVPGQDTSLLLELVGGPQHDEATAAQVRELVTKGALGGLFLLTCDVHATYAALVEAGVEVTQEPVQQPYGTDFGIRDPFGNHVRISQPNGATPQEVQEQYDSADA
;
A
#
# COMPACT_ATOMS: atom_id res chain seq x y z
N MET A 1 48.42 -5.64 -5.47
CA MET A 1 47.21 -6.50 -5.50
C MET A 1 46.46 -6.27 -4.20
N LEU A 2 45.43 -5.46 -4.24
CA LEU A 2 44.51 -5.27 -3.10
C LEU A 2 43.49 -6.41 -3.14
N ALA A 3 43.60 -7.33 -2.19
CA ALA A 3 42.56 -8.35 -2.00
C ALA A 3 41.28 -7.68 -1.50
N SER A 4 40.25 -7.64 -2.35
CA SER A 4 38.90 -7.30 -1.92
C SER A 4 38.46 -8.36 -0.93
N VAL A 5 38.41 -7.99 0.34
CA VAL A 5 37.72 -8.79 1.36
C VAL A 5 36.26 -8.74 1.05
N LEU A 6 35.72 -9.79 0.46
CA LEU A 6 34.31 -10.02 0.30
C LEU A 6 33.75 -10.24 1.71
N VAL A 7 33.21 -9.19 2.34
CA VAL A 7 32.44 -9.34 3.57
C VAL A 7 31.18 -10.09 3.18
N MET A 8 31.17 -11.40 3.39
CA MET A 8 29.95 -12.19 3.32
C MET A 8 29.07 -11.79 4.50
N THR A 9 28.19 -10.82 4.28
CA THR A 9 27.06 -10.61 5.19
C THR A 9 26.15 -11.83 5.05
N THR A 10 26.12 -12.66 6.08
CA THR A 10 25.15 -13.77 6.17
C THR A 10 23.77 -13.19 6.40
N ASN A 11 23.14 -12.72 5.31
CA ASN A 11 21.75 -12.29 5.36
C ASN A 11 20.86 -13.52 5.13
N HIS A 12 20.08 -13.89 6.15
CA HIS A 12 19.14 -15.01 6.11
C HIS A 12 17.71 -14.56 5.82
N ILE A 13 17.45 -13.25 5.64
CA ILE A 13 16.15 -12.72 5.23
C ILE A 13 15.99 -12.99 3.74
N THR A 14 14.90 -13.67 3.36
CA THR A 14 14.63 -14.10 1.98
C THR A 14 13.61 -13.24 1.25
N SER A 15 12.66 -12.64 1.97
CA SER A 15 11.60 -11.82 1.37
C SER A 15 10.90 -10.94 2.39
N LEU A 16 10.18 -9.92 1.90
CA LEU A 16 9.15 -9.25 2.67
C LEU A 16 7.85 -10.05 2.54
N HIS A 17 7.37 -10.62 3.63
CA HIS A 17 6.20 -11.50 3.62
C HIS A 17 4.89 -10.77 3.82
N ILE A 18 4.77 -10.00 4.91
CA ILE A 18 3.55 -9.30 5.31
C ILE A 18 3.86 -7.88 5.74
N ARG A 19 2.97 -6.95 5.42
CA ARG A 19 2.92 -5.60 5.95
C ARG A 19 1.55 -5.34 6.56
N SER A 20 1.50 -4.77 7.76
CA SER A 20 0.25 -4.35 8.39
C SER A 20 -0.30 -3.06 7.77
N VAL A 21 -1.61 -3.03 7.60
CA VAL A 21 -2.41 -1.84 7.27
C VAL A 21 -3.45 -1.67 8.38
N PRO A 22 -3.41 -0.57 9.13
CA PRO A 22 -4.37 -0.34 10.20
C PRO A 22 -5.76 -0.06 9.62
N VAL A 23 -6.76 -0.79 10.09
CA VAL A 23 -8.16 -0.65 9.68
C VAL A 23 -9.06 -0.50 10.91
N LEU A 24 -10.22 0.11 10.73
CA LEU A 24 -11.18 0.33 11.82
C LEU A 24 -12.32 -0.68 11.82
N ASP A 25 -12.52 -1.37 10.71
CA ASP A 25 -13.47 -2.47 10.52
C ASP A 25 -12.89 -3.46 9.51
N GLN A 26 -12.74 -4.72 9.92
CA GLN A 26 -12.10 -5.73 9.06
C GLN A 26 -13.01 -6.25 7.95
N ASP A 27 -14.32 -6.28 8.14
CA ASP A 27 -15.26 -6.71 7.09
C ASP A 27 -15.38 -5.64 6.00
N GLU A 28 -15.46 -4.37 6.37
CA GLU A 28 -15.43 -3.25 5.43
C GLU A 28 -14.08 -3.18 4.69
N ALA A 29 -12.97 -3.42 5.40
CA ALA A 29 -11.65 -3.51 4.78
C ALA A 29 -11.58 -4.66 3.77
N LEU A 30 -12.06 -5.83 4.15
CA LEU A 30 -12.07 -7.01 3.28
C LEU A 30 -12.84 -6.73 1.98
N ASP A 31 -14.03 -6.14 2.08
CA ASP A 31 -14.83 -5.78 0.91
C ASP A 31 -14.09 -4.78 0.02
N PHE A 32 -13.52 -3.72 0.59
CA PHE A 32 -12.78 -2.71 -0.17
C PHE A 32 -11.58 -3.30 -0.92
N TYR A 33 -10.72 -4.01 -0.23
CA TYR A 33 -9.48 -4.54 -0.84
C TYR A 33 -9.75 -5.66 -1.85
N THR A 34 -10.79 -6.49 -1.65
CA THR A 34 -11.12 -7.56 -2.59
C THR A 34 -12.01 -7.08 -3.73
N THR A 35 -13.10 -6.38 -3.45
CA THR A 35 -14.10 -5.98 -4.46
C THR A 35 -13.61 -4.82 -5.32
N HIS A 36 -13.01 -3.79 -4.71
CA HIS A 36 -12.59 -2.59 -5.45
C HIS A 36 -11.15 -2.68 -5.96
N LEU A 37 -10.21 -3.22 -5.18
CA LEU A 37 -8.82 -3.31 -5.58
C LEU A 37 -8.41 -4.67 -6.19
N GLY A 38 -9.30 -5.67 -6.19
CA GLY A 38 -9.05 -6.95 -6.81
C GLY A 38 -8.04 -7.84 -6.08
N PHE A 39 -7.80 -7.60 -4.79
CA PHE A 39 -6.97 -8.45 -3.97
C PHE A 39 -7.70 -9.76 -3.66
N GLU A 40 -6.96 -10.80 -3.37
CA GLU A 40 -7.48 -12.09 -2.93
C GLU A 40 -7.22 -12.32 -1.44
N VAL A 41 -8.13 -13.01 -0.75
CA VAL A 41 -7.93 -13.43 0.64
C VAL A 41 -6.83 -14.49 0.66
N ARG A 42 -5.85 -14.31 1.56
CA ARG A 42 -4.78 -15.27 1.81
C ARG A 42 -5.07 -16.09 3.06
N ASP A 43 -5.35 -15.40 4.16
CA ASP A 43 -5.72 -16.01 5.44
C ASP A 43 -6.89 -15.25 6.05
N ASP A 44 -7.80 -15.97 6.70
CA ASP A 44 -8.86 -15.42 7.53
C ASP A 44 -9.07 -16.37 8.72
N ILE A 45 -8.37 -16.09 9.82
CA ILE A 45 -8.24 -17.01 10.94
C ILE A 45 -8.61 -16.28 12.23
N ASP A 46 -9.57 -16.84 12.97
CA ASP A 46 -9.87 -16.41 14.33
C ASP A 46 -8.86 -17.05 15.30
N LEU A 47 -7.97 -16.21 15.85
CA LEU A 47 -6.99 -16.63 16.86
C LEU A 47 -7.52 -16.50 18.29
N GLY A 48 -8.79 -16.09 18.47
CA GLY A 48 -9.42 -15.85 19.76
C GLY A 48 -9.11 -14.45 20.33
N PHE A 49 -7.87 -14.03 20.31
CA PHE A 49 -7.46 -12.67 20.74
C PHE A 49 -7.40 -11.65 19.60
N MET A 50 -7.37 -12.10 18.35
CA MET A 50 -7.47 -11.28 17.15
C MET A 50 -7.90 -12.11 15.95
N ARG A 51 -8.49 -11.44 14.94
CA ARG A 51 -8.69 -12.02 13.62
C ARG A 51 -7.46 -11.74 12.75
N TRP A 52 -6.79 -12.80 12.32
CA TRP A 52 -5.68 -12.74 11.38
C TRP A 52 -6.23 -12.75 9.96
N LEU A 53 -6.38 -11.56 9.38
CA LEU A 53 -6.96 -11.35 8.06
C LEU A 53 -5.92 -10.79 7.12
N THR A 54 -5.50 -11.58 6.13
CA THR A 54 -4.52 -11.16 5.12
C THR A 54 -5.11 -11.22 3.71
N VAL A 55 -4.73 -10.24 2.91
CA VAL A 55 -5.08 -10.14 1.48
C VAL A 55 -3.83 -9.89 0.67
N GLY A 56 -3.85 -10.22 -0.62
CA GLY A 56 -2.70 -10.01 -1.49
C GLY A 56 -3.09 -9.82 -2.95
N VAL A 57 -2.22 -9.20 -3.73
CA VAL A 57 -2.39 -9.08 -5.17
C VAL A 57 -2.18 -10.45 -5.80
N PRO A 58 -3.12 -10.96 -6.64
CA PRO A 58 -2.94 -12.24 -7.30
C PRO A 58 -1.59 -12.36 -8.01
N GLY A 59 -0.88 -13.47 -7.78
CA GLY A 59 0.44 -13.71 -8.36
C GLY A 59 1.63 -13.05 -7.64
N GLN A 60 1.39 -12.30 -6.55
CA GLN A 60 2.43 -11.70 -5.71
C GLN A 60 2.51 -12.41 -4.36
N ASP A 61 3.72 -12.56 -3.81
CA ASP A 61 3.94 -13.30 -2.55
C ASP A 61 3.70 -12.44 -1.30
N THR A 62 3.87 -11.11 -1.41
CA THR A 62 3.66 -10.19 -0.30
C THR A 62 2.17 -10.01 -0.01
N SER A 63 1.80 -10.09 1.26
CA SER A 63 0.43 -9.88 1.73
C SER A 63 0.31 -8.62 2.59
N LEU A 64 -0.92 -8.11 2.69
CA LEU A 64 -1.31 -7.09 3.65
C LEU A 64 -2.08 -7.75 4.79
N LEU A 65 -1.68 -7.51 6.03
CA LEU A 65 -2.48 -7.80 7.21
C LEU A 65 -3.43 -6.62 7.44
N LEU A 66 -4.72 -6.83 7.27
CA LEU A 66 -5.75 -5.85 7.60
C LEU A 66 -5.96 -5.88 9.12
N GLU A 67 -5.16 -5.06 9.82
CA GLU A 67 -5.02 -5.12 11.27
C GLU A 67 -6.00 -4.17 11.96
N LEU A 68 -6.90 -4.74 12.76
CA LEU A 68 -7.86 -3.94 13.53
C LEU A 68 -7.14 -3.10 14.59
N VAL A 69 -7.32 -1.79 14.54
CA VAL A 69 -6.76 -0.87 15.54
C VAL A 69 -7.39 -1.14 16.91
N GLY A 70 -6.58 -1.25 17.95
CA GLY A 70 -7.01 -1.58 19.29
C GLY A 70 -6.86 -3.07 19.64
N GLY A 71 -6.22 -3.85 18.78
CA GLY A 71 -5.84 -5.22 19.05
C GLY A 71 -4.77 -5.34 20.15
N PRO A 72 -4.18 -6.53 20.31
CA PRO A 72 -3.27 -6.80 21.44
C PRO A 72 -2.00 -5.95 21.48
N GLN A 73 -1.67 -5.24 20.39
CA GLN A 73 -0.46 -4.40 20.29
C GLN A 73 -0.60 -3.04 20.97
N HIS A 74 -1.81 -2.55 21.20
CA HIS A 74 -2.05 -1.20 21.69
C HIS A 74 -2.94 -1.18 22.93
N ASP A 75 -2.54 -0.41 23.94
CA ASP A 75 -3.47 0.00 24.98
C ASP A 75 -4.51 0.99 24.41
N GLU A 76 -5.58 1.27 25.17
CA GLU A 76 -6.69 2.10 24.68
C GLU A 76 -6.24 3.54 24.32
N ALA A 77 -5.30 4.12 25.06
CA ALA A 77 -4.80 5.45 24.78
C ALA A 77 -4.03 5.51 23.46
N THR A 78 -3.17 4.53 23.22
CA THR A 78 -2.42 4.38 21.95
C THR A 78 -3.37 4.06 20.79
N ALA A 79 -4.35 3.18 21.00
CA ALA A 79 -5.35 2.86 19.99
C ALA A 79 -6.16 4.08 19.55
N ALA A 80 -6.54 4.95 20.48
CA ALA A 80 -7.22 6.21 20.18
C ALA A 80 -6.36 7.14 19.30
N GLN A 81 -5.06 7.27 19.60
CA GLN A 81 -4.12 8.05 18.79
C GLN A 81 -3.96 7.46 17.39
N VAL A 82 -3.84 6.13 17.27
CA VAL A 82 -3.71 5.47 15.97
C VAL A 82 -4.98 5.66 15.13
N ARG A 83 -6.18 5.52 15.72
CA ARG A 83 -7.45 5.79 15.02
C ARG A 83 -7.48 7.21 14.47
N GLU A 84 -7.08 8.20 15.26
CA GLU A 84 -7.02 9.60 14.82
C GLU A 84 -6.05 9.77 13.64
N LEU A 85 -4.86 9.19 13.72
CA LEU A 85 -3.85 9.28 12.65
C LEU A 85 -4.30 8.55 11.37
N VAL A 86 -4.94 7.40 11.48
CA VAL A 86 -5.53 6.68 10.32
C VAL A 86 -6.54 7.55 9.60
N THR A 87 -7.50 8.11 10.33
CA THR A 87 -8.57 8.94 9.74
C THR A 87 -8.05 10.23 9.09
N LYS A 88 -6.93 10.74 9.57
CA LYS A 88 -6.23 11.89 8.96
C LYS A 88 -5.36 11.50 7.74
N GLY A 89 -5.16 10.20 7.49
CA GLY A 89 -4.23 9.72 6.48
C GLY A 89 -2.76 10.01 6.83
N ALA A 90 -2.42 10.11 8.11
CA ALA A 90 -1.09 10.47 8.58
C ALA A 90 -0.14 9.27 8.73
N LEU A 91 -0.65 8.06 8.69
CA LEU A 91 0.15 6.84 8.64
C LEU A 91 0.44 6.49 7.18
N GLY A 92 1.62 6.01 6.88
CA GLY A 92 2.07 5.72 5.52
C GLY A 92 1.02 5.09 4.61
N GLY A 93 1.34 4.94 3.34
CA GLY A 93 0.39 4.48 2.33
C GLY A 93 0.83 3.22 1.61
N LEU A 94 -0.03 2.77 0.72
CA LEU A 94 0.25 1.71 -0.25
C LEU A 94 0.57 2.34 -1.61
N PHE A 95 1.53 1.73 -2.30
CA PHE A 95 1.89 2.07 -3.67
C PHE A 95 1.64 0.83 -4.53
N LEU A 96 0.69 0.92 -5.44
CA LEU A 96 0.25 -0.17 -6.30
C LEU A 96 0.56 0.15 -7.75
N LEU A 97 0.79 -0.88 -8.55
CA LEU A 97 0.94 -0.77 -9.99
C LEU A 97 -0.29 -1.28 -10.72
N THR A 98 -0.63 -0.63 -11.81
CA THR A 98 -1.66 -1.08 -12.74
C THR A 98 -1.12 -1.10 -14.18
N CYS A 99 -1.69 -1.93 -15.03
CA CYS A 99 -1.39 -1.92 -16.46
C CYS A 99 -2.25 -0.91 -17.26
N ASP A 100 -3.31 -0.37 -16.64
CA ASP A 100 -4.18 0.64 -17.25
C ASP A 100 -4.70 1.61 -16.17
N VAL A 101 -4.01 2.73 -16.02
CA VAL A 101 -4.29 3.73 -14.98
C VAL A 101 -5.65 4.40 -15.18
N HIS A 102 -6.04 4.66 -16.44
CA HIS A 102 -7.30 5.34 -16.73
C HIS A 102 -8.52 4.44 -16.52
N ALA A 103 -8.44 3.18 -16.95
CA ALA A 103 -9.49 2.19 -16.70
C ALA A 103 -9.65 1.91 -15.20
N THR A 104 -8.53 1.77 -14.48
CA THR A 104 -8.54 1.57 -13.02
C THR A 104 -9.17 2.76 -12.31
N TYR A 105 -8.79 3.99 -12.68
CA TYR A 105 -9.36 5.21 -12.13
C TYR A 105 -10.87 5.29 -12.37
N ALA A 106 -11.31 5.07 -13.60
CA ALA A 106 -12.74 5.13 -13.96
C ALA A 106 -13.57 4.12 -13.16
N ALA A 107 -13.08 2.90 -13.00
CA ALA A 107 -13.78 1.87 -12.22
C ALA A 107 -13.91 2.22 -10.74
N LEU A 108 -12.87 2.82 -10.14
CA LEU A 108 -12.90 3.23 -8.74
C LEU A 108 -13.79 4.44 -8.50
N VAL A 109 -13.83 5.39 -9.44
CA VAL A 109 -14.77 6.53 -9.41
C VAL A 109 -16.22 6.04 -9.50
N GLU A 110 -16.51 5.13 -10.43
CA GLU A 110 -17.85 4.53 -10.56
C GLU A 110 -18.28 3.77 -9.30
N ALA A 111 -17.33 3.12 -8.63
CA ALA A 111 -17.57 2.44 -7.35
C ALA A 111 -17.73 3.40 -6.15
N GLY A 112 -17.55 4.71 -6.33
CA GLY A 112 -17.69 5.71 -5.28
C GLY A 112 -16.49 5.80 -4.33
N VAL A 113 -15.33 5.32 -4.73
CA VAL A 113 -14.10 5.41 -3.93
C VAL A 113 -13.63 6.86 -3.86
N GLU A 114 -13.20 7.31 -2.68
CA GLU A 114 -12.68 8.67 -2.46
C GLU A 114 -11.38 8.87 -3.24
N VAL A 115 -11.39 9.82 -4.18
CA VAL A 115 -10.22 10.24 -4.95
C VAL A 115 -9.58 11.45 -4.29
N THR A 116 -8.28 11.36 -4.00
CA THR A 116 -7.48 12.46 -3.45
C THR A 116 -6.72 13.23 -4.51
N GLN A 117 -6.41 12.58 -5.63
CA GLN A 117 -5.77 13.19 -6.79
C GLN A 117 -6.19 12.43 -8.05
N GLU A 118 -6.64 13.16 -9.06
CA GLU A 118 -6.91 12.62 -10.40
C GLU A 118 -5.62 12.15 -11.09
N PRO A 119 -5.71 11.35 -12.17
CA PRO A 119 -4.54 10.91 -12.92
C PRO A 119 -3.69 12.09 -13.41
N VAL A 120 -2.42 12.09 -13.04
CA VAL A 120 -1.42 13.08 -13.44
C VAL A 120 -0.22 12.38 -14.06
N GLN A 121 0.23 12.90 -15.19
CA GLN A 121 1.46 12.44 -15.82
C GLN A 121 2.66 12.96 -15.03
N GLN A 122 3.51 12.04 -14.62
CA GLN A 122 4.74 12.26 -13.87
C GLN A 122 5.94 11.79 -14.70
N PRO A 123 7.19 12.19 -14.37
CA PRO A 123 8.38 11.67 -15.03
C PRO A 123 8.51 10.14 -15.04
N TYR A 124 7.94 9.46 -14.04
CA TYR A 124 8.01 8.00 -13.87
C TYR A 124 6.79 7.24 -14.43
N GLY A 125 5.77 7.93 -14.88
CA GLY A 125 4.53 7.34 -15.37
C GLY A 125 3.32 8.21 -15.05
N THR A 126 2.13 7.63 -15.12
CA THR A 126 0.90 8.30 -14.73
C THR A 126 0.37 7.69 -13.45
N ASP A 127 -0.02 8.51 -12.48
CA ASP A 127 -0.56 8.04 -11.22
C ASP A 127 -1.76 8.85 -10.74
N PHE A 128 -2.51 8.26 -9.82
CA PHE A 128 -3.59 8.92 -9.09
C PHE A 128 -3.60 8.44 -7.63
N GLY A 129 -4.32 9.17 -6.79
CA GLY A 129 -4.45 8.86 -5.36
C GLY A 129 -5.89 8.62 -4.95
N ILE A 130 -6.09 7.66 -4.06
CA ILE A 130 -7.36 7.36 -3.40
C ILE A 130 -7.14 7.20 -1.90
N ARG A 131 -8.25 7.09 -1.16
CA ARG A 131 -8.25 6.63 0.23
C ARG A 131 -9.05 5.34 0.36
N ASP A 132 -8.62 4.49 1.27
CA ASP A 132 -9.46 3.41 1.75
C ASP A 132 -10.59 3.96 2.67
N PRO A 133 -11.58 3.15 3.10
CA PRO A 133 -12.71 3.63 3.91
C PRO A 133 -12.30 4.26 5.25
N PHE A 134 -11.09 4.03 5.72
CA PHE A 134 -10.61 4.49 7.03
C PHE A 134 -9.72 5.73 6.95
N GLY A 135 -9.21 6.06 5.77
CA GLY A 135 -8.35 7.20 5.53
C GLY A 135 -6.93 6.84 5.05
N ASN A 136 -6.56 5.58 4.97
CA ASN A 136 -5.24 5.18 4.46
C ASN A 136 -5.08 5.60 3.00
N HIS A 137 -3.94 6.21 2.67
CA HIS A 137 -3.61 6.58 1.31
C HIS A 137 -3.22 5.37 0.47
N VAL A 138 -3.76 5.31 -0.74
CA VAL A 138 -3.36 4.35 -1.77
C VAL A 138 -3.02 5.11 -3.03
N ARG A 139 -1.78 4.95 -3.51
CA ARG A 139 -1.34 5.51 -4.78
C ARG A 139 -1.23 4.43 -5.82
N ILE A 140 -1.82 4.66 -6.99
CA ILE A 140 -1.88 3.69 -8.08
C ILE A 140 -1.21 4.29 -9.30
N SER A 141 -0.22 3.58 -9.84
CA SER A 141 0.64 4.08 -10.91
C SER A 141 0.70 3.11 -12.07
N GLN A 142 0.77 3.67 -13.28
CA GLN A 142 1.20 2.96 -14.48
C GLN A 142 2.57 3.49 -14.89
N PRO A 143 3.66 2.70 -14.69
CA PRO A 143 5.01 3.13 -15.05
C PRO A 143 5.16 3.35 -16.56
N ASN A 144 6.06 4.27 -16.92
CA ASN A 144 6.43 4.51 -18.33
C ASN A 144 7.78 3.87 -18.72
N GLY A 145 8.42 3.14 -17.83
CA GLY A 145 9.71 2.50 -18.06
C GLY A 145 10.93 3.39 -17.86
N ALA A 146 10.74 4.67 -17.45
CA ALA A 146 11.86 5.56 -17.17
C ALA A 146 12.74 5.03 -16.03
N THR A 147 14.05 5.16 -16.20
CA THR A 147 15.02 4.84 -15.16
C THR A 147 15.03 5.92 -14.06
N PRO A 148 15.49 5.60 -12.83
CA PRO A 148 15.64 6.61 -11.79
C PRO A 148 16.47 7.82 -12.19
N GLN A 149 17.49 7.63 -13.03
CA GLN A 149 18.34 8.71 -13.54
C GLN A 149 17.55 9.63 -14.49
N GLU A 150 16.79 9.08 -15.44
CA GLU A 150 15.96 9.85 -16.35
C GLU A 150 14.88 10.63 -15.62
N VAL A 151 14.29 10.03 -14.56
CA VAL A 151 13.34 10.72 -13.68
C VAL A 151 14.01 11.92 -12.99
N GLN A 152 15.20 11.72 -12.41
CA GLN A 152 15.94 12.80 -11.74
C GLN A 152 16.27 13.96 -12.70
N GLU A 153 16.77 13.65 -13.91
CA GLU A 153 17.12 14.65 -14.92
C GLU A 153 15.90 15.52 -15.34
N GLN A 154 14.69 14.93 -15.37
CA GLN A 154 13.47 15.69 -15.66
C GLN A 154 13.11 16.67 -14.54
N TYR A 155 13.25 16.28 -13.27
CA TYR A 155 13.02 17.18 -12.15
C TYR A 155 14.05 18.30 -12.10
N ASP A 156 15.33 17.99 -12.32
CA ASP A 156 16.41 19.00 -12.33
C ASP A 156 16.20 20.04 -13.45
N SER A 157 15.67 19.62 -14.60
CA SER A 157 15.39 20.52 -15.72
C SER A 157 14.13 21.37 -15.54
N ALA A 158 13.18 20.94 -14.70
CA ALA A 158 11.95 21.68 -14.42
C ALA A 158 12.16 22.82 -13.39
N ASP A 159 13.21 22.73 -12.57
CA ASP A 159 13.58 23.73 -11.55
C ASP A 159 14.59 24.78 -12.09
N ALA A 160 15.01 24.68 -13.35
CA ALA A 160 15.95 25.59 -14.00
C ALA A 160 15.21 26.66 -14.82
#